data_7e790a35089c392aa88c8a403d28e6cb
#
_entry.id   7e790a35089c392aa88c8a403d28e6cb
#
_cell.length_a   1.000
_cell.length_b   1.000
_cell.length_c   1.000
_cell.angle_alpha   90.00
_cell.angle_beta   90.00
_cell.angle_gamma   90.00
#
_symmetry.space_group_name_H-M   'P 1'
#
loop_
_entity.id
_entity.type
_entity.pdbx_description
1 polymer ?
#
loop_
_entity_poly.entity_id
_entity_poly.type
_entity_poly.pdbx_seq_one_letter_code
_entity_poly.pdbx_strand_id
1 'polypeptide(L)'
;MNLAKTLVLTCAALGLSVAAHAQDIVVNGSTTVLPVMQKAAESFMAANPDIKLVISGGGSGNGIKALGEKQCDVAMSSRDIKDKERAAAEKKGVKPVRIAVAVDAIVPVVNPENPVKDLSLDQLAAIYSGKVRNWKELGGQDGPIVVISRDTSSGTFESWQELVMKKERVTPAALMQASNGTVVQAVAKNKNAIGYIGLGYLDKS
;
A
#
# COMPACT_ATOMS: atom_id res chain seq x y z
N MET A 1 -64.57 -56.15 -14.50
CA MET A 1 -64.37 -54.81 -15.08
C MET A 1 -63.54 -54.05 -14.08
N ASN A 2 -62.20 -54.22 -14.11
CA ASN A 2 -61.25 -53.62 -13.18
C ASN A 2 -60.29 -52.71 -13.93
N LEU A 3 -60.42 -51.40 -13.72
CA LEU A 3 -59.48 -50.42 -14.21
C LEU A 3 -58.26 -50.37 -13.27
N ALA A 4 -57.16 -50.90 -13.73
CA ALA A 4 -55.87 -50.71 -13.08
C ALA A 4 -55.39 -49.27 -13.35
N LYS A 5 -55.32 -48.47 -12.27
CA LYS A 5 -54.74 -47.13 -12.33
C LYS A 5 -53.17 -47.20 -12.24
N THR A 6 -52.51 -47.05 -13.34
CA THR A 6 -51.06 -46.98 -13.38
C THR A 6 -50.63 -45.55 -12.90
N LEU A 7 -50.09 -45.47 -11.70
CA LEU A 7 -49.50 -44.22 -11.14
C LEU A 7 -48.06 -44.12 -11.63
N VAL A 8 -47.81 -43.25 -12.60
CA VAL A 8 -46.46 -42.92 -13.03
C VAL A 8 -45.86 -41.91 -12.04
N LEU A 9 -44.91 -42.37 -11.23
CA LEU A 9 -44.15 -41.51 -10.32
C LEU A 9 -43.01 -40.85 -11.08
N THR A 10 -43.23 -39.60 -11.52
CA THR A 10 -42.19 -38.79 -12.14
C THR A 10 -41.30 -38.20 -11.02
N CYS A 11 -40.16 -38.83 -10.73
CA CYS A 11 -39.13 -38.22 -9.88
C CYS A 11 -38.49 -37.06 -10.63
N ALA A 12 -38.95 -35.84 -10.37
CA ALA A 12 -38.25 -34.63 -10.74
C ALA A 12 -37.01 -34.51 -9.86
N ALA A 13 -35.86 -34.91 -10.38
CA ALA A 13 -34.56 -34.61 -9.78
C ALA A 13 -34.32 -33.12 -9.89
N LEU A 14 -34.69 -32.34 -8.86
CA LEU A 14 -34.19 -30.99 -8.70
C LEU A 14 -32.68 -31.07 -8.44
N GLY A 15 -31.89 -30.88 -9.50
CA GLY A 15 -30.48 -30.62 -9.39
C GLY A 15 -30.30 -29.29 -8.65
N LEU A 16 -30.06 -29.33 -7.36
CA LEU A 16 -29.50 -28.17 -6.66
C LEU A 16 -28.11 -27.93 -7.25
N SER A 17 -28.04 -27.02 -8.22
CA SER A 17 -26.78 -26.38 -8.62
C SER A 17 -26.31 -25.59 -7.41
N VAL A 18 -25.45 -26.17 -6.58
CA VAL A 18 -24.66 -25.40 -5.62
C VAL A 18 -23.76 -24.49 -6.49
N ALA A 19 -24.23 -23.28 -6.72
CA ALA A 19 -23.35 -22.26 -7.26
C ALA A 19 -22.19 -22.13 -6.25
N ALA A 20 -21.06 -22.69 -6.59
CA ALA A 20 -19.82 -22.43 -5.87
C ALA A 20 -19.61 -20.90 -5.96
N HIS A 21 -19.98 -20.18 -4.91
CA HIS A 21 -19.61 -18.78 -4.80
C HIS A 21 -18.10 -18.77 -4.73
N ALA A 22 -17.48 -18.35 -5.83
CA ALA A 22 -16.06 -18.04 -5.82
C ALA A 22 -15.84 -17.04 -4.68
N GLN A 23 -15.08 -17.45 -3.67
CA GLN A 23 -14.79 -16.59 -2.53
C GLN A 23 -13.82 -15.52 -3.02
N ASP A 24 -14.23 -14.24 -2.97
CA ASP A 24 -13.35 -13.14 -3.30
C ASP A 24 -12.14 -13.16 -2.36
N ILE A 25 -10.92 -13.10 -2.89
CA ILE A 25 -9.70 -12.91 -2.11
C ILE A 25 -9.51 -11.42 -1.87
N VAL A 26 -9.57 -11.00 -0.63
CA VAL A 26 -9.43 -9.61 -0.23
C VAL A 26 -7.98 -9.29 0.10
N VAL A 27 -7.42 -8.31 -0.60
CA VAL A 27 -6.03 -7.85 -0.44
C VAL A 27 -6.04 -6.38 -0.01
N ASN A 28 -5.39 -6.06 1.11
CA ASN A 28 -5.35 -4.69 1.62
C ASN A 28 -3.94 -4.31 2.09
N GLY A 29 -3.59 -3.02 2.07
CA GLY A 29 -2.39 -2.54 2.76
C GLY A 29 -1.53 -1.55 2.00
N SER A 30 -0.25 -1.85 1.88
CA SER A 30 0.78 -0.94 1.37
C SER A 30 0.49 -0.42 -0.03
N THR A 31 0.42 0.90 -0.17
CA THR A 31 0.36 1.53 -1.49
C THR A 31 1.69 1.43 -2.25
N THR A 32 2.81 1.16 -1.58
CA THR A 32 4.11 0.89 -2.22
C THR A 32 4.11 -0.45 -2.96
N VAL A 33 3.48 -1.47 -2.36
CA VAL A 33 3.35 -2.81 -2.96
C VAL A 33 2.22 -2.87 -4.00
N LEU A 34 1.28 -1.93 -3.94
CA LEU A 34 0.07 -1.94 -4.76
C LEU A 34 0.31 -2.13 -6.26
N PRO A 35 1.26 -1.44 -6.95
CA PRO A 35 1.48 -1.64 -8.38
C PRO A 35 1.91 -3.07 -8.73
N VAL A 36 2.77 -3.66 -7.89
CA VAL A 36 3.24 -5.05 -8.07
C VAL A 36 2.08 -6.02 -7.85
N MET A 37 1.29 -5.80 -6.80
CA MET A 37 0.13 -6.64 -6.49
C MET A 37 -0.94 -6.57 -7.59
N GLN A 38 -1.24 -5.37 -8.10
CA GLN A 38 -2.20 -5.20 -9.20
C GLN A 38 -1.77 -5.99 -10.43
N LYS A 39 -0.47 -5.90 -10.79
CA LYS A 39 0.05 -6.61 -11.96
C LYS A 39 0.03 -8.13 -11.80
N ALA A 40 0.40 -8.61 -10.60
CA ALA A 40 0.33 -10.02 -10.26
C ALA A 40 -1.13 -10.53 -10.27
N ALA A 41 -2.06 -9.75 -9.75
CA ALA A 41 -3.48 -10.09 -9.71
C ALA A 41 -4.12 -10.16 -11.10
N GLU A 42 -3.77 -9.22 -12.01
CA GLU A 42 -4.21 -9.28 -13.40
C GLU A 42 -3.81 -10.63 -14.04
N SER A 43 -2.55 -11.02 -13.88
CA SER A 43 -2.04 -12.28 -14.43
C SER A 43 -2.68 -13.51 -13.75
N PHE A 44 -2.87 -13.45 -12.43
CA PHE A 44 -3.47 -14.53 -11.67
C PHE A 44 -4.95 -14.75 -12.05
N MET A 45 -5.74 -13.67 -12.12
CA MET A 45 -7.16 -13.75 -12.51
C MET A 45 -7.34 -14.18 -13.97
N ALA A 46 -6.42 -13.81 -14.86
CA ALA A 46 -6.43 -14.29 -16.24
C ALA A 46 -6.23 -15.81 -16.33
N ALA A 47 -5.40 -16.39 -15.45
CA ALA A 47 -5.17 -17.83 -15.37
C ALA A 47 -6.23 -18.58 -14.52
N ASN A 48 -6.97 -17.88 -13.68
CA ASN A 48 -7.97 -18.42 -12.76
C ASN A 48 -9.25 -17.59 -12.81
N PRO A 49 -10.06 -17.71 -13.86
CA PRO A 49 -11.21 -16.83 -14.11
C PRO A 49 -12.32 -16.93 -13.06
N ASP A 50 -12.37 -18.03 -12.32
CA ASP A 50 -13.35 -18.25 -11.25
C ASP A 50 -12.94 -17.60 -9.92
N ILE A 51 -11.72 -17.03 -9.83
CA ILE A 51 -11.22 -16.38 -8.61
C ILE A 51 -11.15 -14.88 -8.82
N LYS A 52 -11.76 -14.12 -7.92
CA LYS A 52 -11.72 -12.67 -7.94
C LYS A 52 -10.83 -12.12 -6.81
N LEU A 53 -9.91 -11.24 -7.15
CA LEU A 53 -9.12 -10.49 -6.18
C LEU A 53 -9.67 -9.07 -6.03
N VAL A 54 -9.97 -8.68 -4.79
CA VAL A 54 -10.37 -7.31 -4.43
C VAL A 54 -9.19 -6.64 -3.74
N ILE A 55 -8.57 -5.67 -4.41
CA ILE A 55 -7.31 -5.07 -3.96
C ILE A 55 -7.53 -3.61 -3.57
N SER A 56 -7.08 -3.24 -2.38
CA SER A 56 -7.14 -1.87 -1.89
C SER A 56 -5.84 -1.43 -1.22
N GLY A 57 -5.48 -0.15 -1.38
CA GLY A 57 -4.35 0.48 -0.72
C GLY A 57 -4.83 1.31 0.49
N GLY A 58 -4.10 1.23 1.59
CA GLY A 58 -4.45 2.00 2.79
C GLY A 58 -3.30 2.12 3.79
N GLY A 59 -2.10 1.70 3.39
CA GLY A 59 -0.90 1.67 4.24
C GLY A 59 -0.66 0.31 4.89
N SER A 60 0.62 0.00 5.13
CA SER A 60 1.06 -1.30 5.67
C SER A 60 0.43 -1.62 7.02
N GLY A 61 0.37 -0.64 7.92
CA GLY A 61 -0.21 -0.81 9.25
C GLY A 61 -1.71 -1.16 9.21
N ASN A 62 -2.47 -0.51 8.31
CA ASN A 62 -3.89 -0.80 8.13
C ASN A 62 -4.11 -2.19 7.53
N GLY A 63 -3.30 -2.61 6.54
CA GLY A 63 -3.36 -3.96 5.97
C GLY A 63 -3.05 -5.04 7.00
N ILE A 64 -1.98 -4.88 7.78
CA ILE A 64 -1.61 -5.82 8.85
C ILE A 64 -2.73 -5.91 9.90
N LYS A 65 -3.31 -4.77 10.28
CA LYS A 65 -4.45 -4.75 11.21
C LYS A 65 -5.67 -5.47 10.63
N ALA A 66 -6.02 -5.19 9.38
CA ALA A 66 -7.14 -5.83 8.68
C ALA A 66 -6.96 -7.36 8.61
N LEU A 67 -5.73 -7.84 8.31
CA LEU A 67 -5.40 -9.27 8.34
C LEU A 67 -5.63 -9.87 9.74
N GLY A 68 -5.12 -9.23 10.79
CA GLY A 68 -5.30 -9.68 12.17
C GLY A 68 -6.76 -9.67 12.63
N GLU A 69 -7.60 -8.86 12.00
CA GLU A 69 -9.05 -8.78 12.25
C GLU A 69 -9.87 -9.65 11.31
N LYS A 70 -9.23 -10.45 10.44
CA LYS A 70 -9.87 -11.31 9.43
C LYS A 70 -10.75 -10.52 8.44
N GLN A 71 -10.38 -9.27 8.18
CA GLN A 71 -11.04 -8.38 7.22
C GLN A 71 -10.39 -8.41 5.83
N CYS A 72 -9.24 -9.08 5.70
CA CYS A 72 -8.61 -9.42 4.44
C CYS A 72 -7.85 -10.74 4.57
N ASP A 73 -7.58 -11.37 3.43
CA ASP A 73 -6.86 -12.65 3.33
C ASP A 73 -5.36 -12.42 3.15
N VAL A 74 -4.99 -11.32 2.50
CA VAL A 74 -3.60 -10.94 2.23
C VAL A 74 -3.37 -9.49 2.63
N ALA A 75 -2.33 -9.25 3.44
CA ALA A 75 -1.87 -7.91 3.78
C ALA A 75 -0.64 -7.54 2.94
N MET A 76 -0.75 -6.49 2.14
CA MET A 76 0.42 -5.87 1.51
C MET A 76 1.19 -5.05 2.53
N SER A 77 2.49 -5.25 2.63
CA SER A 77 3.34 -4.47 3.53
C SER A 77 4.69 -4.14 2.89
N SER A 78 5.14 -2.90 3.04
CA SER A 78 6.47 -2.42 2.64
C SER A 78 7.44 -2.34 3.82
N ARG A 79 7.13 -3.02 4.90
CA ARG A 79 7.98 -3.24 6.08
C ARG A 79 7.65 -4.57 6.71
N ASP A 80 8.48 -5.01 7.63
CA ASP A 80 8.16 -6.20 8.42
C ASP A 80 6.99 -5.93 9.40
N ILE A 81 6.26 -6.99 9.71
CA ILE A 81 5.26 -6.97 10.78
C ILE A 81 5.96 -6.80 12.13
N LYS A 82 5.49 -5.90 12.96
CA LYS A 82 6.01 -5.68 14.31
C LYS A 82 5.56 -6.79 15.26
N ASP A 83 6.36 -7.10 16.28
CA ASP A 83 6.01 -8.13 17.27
C ASP A 83 4.65 -7.87 17.92
N LYS A 84 4.35 -6.61 18.27
CA LYS A 84 3.04 -6.23 18.83
C LYS A 84 1.87 -6.47 17.88
N GLU A 85 2.08 -6.27 16.57
CA GLU A 85 1.05 -6.51 15.53
C GLU A 85 0.84 -8.01 15.35
N ARG A 86 1.92 -8.79 15.31
CA ARG A 86 1.88 -10.26 15.26
C ARG A 86 1.15 -10.82 16.48
N ALA A 87 1.54 -10.41 17.68
CA ALA A 87 0.91 -10.86 18.91
C ALA A 87 -0.59 -10.50 18.97
N ALA A 88 -0.97 -9.33 18.44
CA ALA A 88 -2.37 -8.92 18.36
C ALA A 88 -3.18 -9.80 17.39
N ALA A 89 -2.61 -10.18 16.24
CA ALA A 89 -3.23 -11.08 15.28
C ALA A 89 -3.37 -12.50 15.87
N GLU A 90 -2.32 -13.02 16.51
CA GLU A 90 -2.29 -14.35 17.12
C GLU A 90 -3.34 -14.50 18.24
N LYS A 91 -3.56 -13.45 19.06
CA LYS A 91 -4.65 -13.42 20.06
C LYS A 91 -6.04 -13.59 19.43
N LYS A 92 -6.20 -13.24 18.15
CA LYS A 92 -7.44 -13.42 17.37
C LYS A 92 -7.45 -14.71 16.53
N GLY A 93 -6.46 -15.58 16.76
CA GLY A 93 -6.34 -16.85 16.05
C GLY A 93 -5.83 -16.71 14.61
N VAL A 94 -5.17 -15.59 14.27
CA VAL A 94 -4.51 -15.39 12.98
C VAL A 94 -3.02 -15.55 13.17
N LYS A 95 -2.37 -16.42 12.37
CA LYS A 95 -0.91 -16.60 12.34
C LYS A 95 -0.36 -16.02 11.04
N PRO A 96 0.11 -14.75 11.03
CA PRO A 96 0.61 -14.12 9.81
C PRO A 96 1.87 -14.83 9.30
N VAL A 97 1.88 -15.15 8.02
CA VAL A 97 3.05 -15.71 7.31
C VAL A 97 3.64 -14.61 6.43
N ARG A 98 4.94 -14.35 6.58
CA ARG A 98 5.66 -13.37 5.76
C ARG A 98 6.13 -14.02 4.47
N ILE A 99 5.77 -13.40 3.34
CA ILE A 99 6.24 -13.77 2.01
C ILE A 99 6.90 -12.54 1.40
N ALA A 100 8.22 -12.60 1.16
CA ALA A 100 8.93 -11.52 0.47
C ALA A 100 8.70 -11.65 -1.04
N VAL A 101 8.16 -10.60 -1.67
CA VAL A 101 7.79 -10.60 -3.09
C VAL A 101 8.72 -9.73 -3.95
N ALA A 102 9.36 -8.72 -3.37
CA ALA A 102 10.29 -7.83 -4.06
C ALA A 102 11.18 -7.09 -3.04
N VAL A 103 12.26 -6.50 -3.55
CA VAL A 103 13.05 -5.47 -2.88
C VAL A 103 12.67 -4.13 -3.50
N ASP A 104 12.43 -3.12 -2.66
CA ASP A 104 12.05 -1.77 -3.07
C ASP A 104 13.07 -0.74 -2.57
N ALA A 105 13.09 0.43 -3.20
CA ALA A 105 13.86 1.58 -2.76
C ALA A 105 12.91 2.74 -2.46
N ILE A 106 13.21 3.51 -1.40
CA ILE A 106 12.52 4.78 -1.13
C ILE A 106 13.26 5.87 -1.87
N VAL A 107 12.56 6.57 -2.75
CA VAL A 107 13.12 7.60 -3.62
C VAL A 107 12.60 8.97 -3.19
N PRO A 108 13.48 9.92 -2.79
CA PRO A 108 13.11 11.33 -2.67
C PRO A 108 12.73 11.88 -4.05
N VAL A 109 11.68 12.68 -4.10
CA VAL A 109 11.19 13.28 -5.34
C VAL A 109 10.94 14.76 -5.16
N VAL A 110 11.30 15.53 -6.16
CA VAL A 110 11.04 16.97 -6.25
C VAL A 110 10.30 17.27 -7.56
N ASN A 111 9.72 18.47 -7.64
CA ASN A 111 9.12 18.92 -8.89
C ASN A 111 10.21 19.06 -9.99
N PRO A 112 9.94 18.72 -11.26
CA PRO A 112 10.90 18.84 -12.36
C PRO A 112 11.51 20.23 -12.53
N GLU A 113 10.79 21.29 -12.15
CA GLU A 113 11.29 22.67 -12.18
C GLU A 113 12.28 23.01 -11.05
N ASN A 114 12.44 22.12 -10.06
CA ASN A 114 13.40 22.31 -8.99
C ASN A 114 14.83 22.01 -9.50
N PRO A 115 15.77 22.96 -9.39
CA PRO A 115 17.14 22.76 -9.90
C PRO A 115 18.00 21.84 -9.02
N VAL A 116 17.59 21.57 -7.77
CA VAL A 116 18.34 20.72 -6.85
C VAL A 116 18.22 19.26 -7.30
N LYS A 117 19.37 18.63 -7.61
CA LYS A 117 19.41 17.24 -8.15
C LYS A 117 19.96 16.23 -7.14
N ASP A 118 20.78 16.69 -6.21
CA ASP A 118 21.44 15.82 -5.24
C ASP A 118 21.25 16.35 -3.83
N LEU A 119 20.90 15.46 -2.92
CA LEU A 119 20.77 15.74 -1.49
C LEU A 119 21.38 14.58 -0.69
N SER A 120 22.21 14.90 0.28
CA SER A 120 22.69 13.90 1.23
C SER A 120 21.58 13.47 2.19
N LEU A 121 21.76 12.31 2.83
CA LEU A 121 20.82 11.85 3.86
C LEU A 121 20.66 12.84 5.01
N ASP A 122 21.74 13.50 5.41
CA ASP A 122 21.69 14.52 6.47
C ASP A 122 20.91 15.77 6.03
N GLN A 123 21.05 16.20 4.77
CA GLN A 123 20.23 17.28 4.20
C GLN A 123 18.75 16.90 4.13
N LEU A 124 18.44 15.67 3.70
CA LEU A 124 17.07 15.16 3.73
C LEU A 124 16.51 15.16 5.15
N ALA A 125 17.26 14.68 6.13
CA ALA A 125 16.86 14.72 7.54
C ALA A 125 16.64 16.17 8.03
N ALA A 126 17.51 17.11 7.65
CA ALA A 126 17.38 18.51 8.02
C ALA A 126 16.13 19.18 7.40
N ILE A 127 15.80 18.86 6.14
CA ILE A 127 14.56 19.29 5.49
C ILE A 127 13.35 18.75 6.24
N TYR A 128 13.30 17.43 6.42
CA TYR A 128 12.13 16.76 6.99
C TYR A 128 11.94 17.03 8.48
N SER A 129 12.98 17.40 9.23
CA SER A 129 12.87 17.89 10.60
C SER A 129 12.51 19.39 10.68
N GLY A 130 12.55 20.11 9.56
CA GLY A 130 12.27 21.55 9.47
C GLY A 130 13.42 22.43 9.95
N LYS A 131 14.64 21.89 10.05
CA LYS A 131 15.87 22.66 10.32
C LYS A 131 16.27 23.49 9.10
N VAL A 132 16.14 22.94 7.88
CA VAL A 132 16.31 23.63 6.60
C VAL A 132 14.92 23.88 6.01
N ARG A 133 14.63 25.14 5.65
CA ARG A 133 13.29 25.55 5.21
C ARG A 133 13.26 26.31 3.90
N ASN A 134 14.41 26.61 3.34
CA ASN A 134 14.53 27.35 2.09
C ASN A 134 15.47 26.61 1.13
N TRP A 135 15.04 26.44 -0.12
CA TRP A 135 15.83 25.76 -1.14
C TRP A 135 17.18 26.41 -1.41
N LYS A 136 17.30 27.75 -1.20
CA LYS A 136 18.55 28.49 -1.33
C LYS A 136 19.68 27.97 -0.44
N GLU A 137 19.32 27.43 0.75
CA GLU A 137 20.29 26.83 1.67
C GLU A 137 20.94 25.55 1.10
N LEU A 138 20.34 25.00 0.05
CA LEU A 138 20.74 23.75 -0.62
C LEU A 138 21.17 23.97 -2.08
N GLY A 139 21.45 25.24 -2.46
CA GLY A 139 21.87 25.58 -3.82
C GLY A 139 20.72 25.70 -4.83
N GLY A 140 19.48 25.68 -4.36
CA GLY A 140 18.30 25.92 -5.18
C GLY A 140 17.90 27.38 -5.30
N GLN A 141 16.71 27.63 -5.85
CA GLN A 141 16.12 28.97 -5.93
C GLN A 141 15.69 29.46 -4.54
N ASP A 142 15.62 30.76 -4.34
CA ASP A 142 15.09 31.35 -3.12
C ASP A 142 13.58 31.08 -3.02
N GLY A 143 13.19 30.22 -2.08
CA GLY A 143 11.82 29.81 -1.90
C GLY A 143 11.64 28.79 -0.77
N PRO A 144 10.47 28.75 -0.13
CA PRO A 144 10.21 27.84 0.98
C PRO A 144 10.21 26.39 0.52
N ILE A 145 10.70 25.46 1.36
CA ILE A 145 10.57 24.04 1.13
C ILE A 145 9.20 23.56 1.66
N VAL A 146 8.39 22.97 0.78
CA VAL A 146 7.12 22.34 1.13
C VAL A 146 7.33 20.85 1.31
N VAL A 147 7.35 20.40 2.55
CA VAL A 147 7.60 19.01 2.90
C VAL A 147 6.31 18.20 2.73
N ILE A 148 6.35 17.20 1.84
CA ILE A 148 5.29 16.21 1.64
C ILE A 148 5.71 14.92 2.32
N SER A 149 4.91 14.41 3.24
CA SER A 149 5.19 13.18 3.98
C SER A 149 4.02 12.21 3.89
N ARG A 150 4.19 11.02 4.44
CA ARG A 150 3.17 10.00 4.54
C ARG A 150 2.62 9.94 5.97
N ASP A 151 1.38 9.48 6.10
CA ASP A 151 0.78 9.22 7.40
C ASP A 151 1.44 8.05 8.14
N THR A 152 1.14 7.92 9.43
CA THR A 152 1.76 6.91 10.32
C THR A 152 1.33 5.47 10.06
N SER A 153 0.32 5.22 9.22
CA SER A 153 -0.06 3.88 8.78
C SER A 153 0.84 3.36 7.65
N SER A 154 1.61 4.27 7.02
CA SER A 154 2.49 3.97 5.90
C SER A 154 3.74 3.24 6.35
N GLY A 155 4.00 2.05 5.77
CA GLY A 155 5.28 1.37 5.95
C GLY A 155 6.45 2.16 5.37
N THR A 156 6.24 2.90 4.26
CA THR A 156 7.25 3.78 3.66
C THR A 156 7.61 4.93 4.59
N PHE A 157 6.63 5.51 5.32
CA PHE A 157 6.91 6.49 6.36
C PHE A 157 7.77 5.90 7.49
N GLU A 158 7.46 4.70 7.95
CA GLU A 158 8.23 4.06 9.01
C GLU A 158 9.67 3.77 8.56
N SER A 159 9.85 3.28 7.33
CA SER A 159 11.20 3.07 6.78
C SER A 159 11.94 4.39 6.56
N TRP A 160 11.26 5.46 6.14
CA TRP A 160 11.84 6.81 6.05
C TRP A 160 12.31 7.33 7.42
N GLN A 161 11.49 7.15 8.43
CA GLN A 161 11.83 7.50 9.83
C GLN A 161 13.08 6.77 10.34
N GLU A 162 13.26 5.54 9.95
CA GLU A 162 14.40 4.73 10.37
C GLU A 162 15.67 5.04 9.57
N LEU A 163 15.57 5.05 8.23
CA LEU A 163 16.72 5.14 7.34
C LEU A 163 17.23 6.57 7.16
N VAL A 164 16.34 7.55 7.12
CA VAL A 164 16.69 8.95 6.83
C VAL A 164 16.64 9.80 8.09
N MET A 165 15.52 9.73 8.82
CA MET A 165 15.31 10.60 9.99
C MET A 165 16.05 10.12 11.25
N LYS A 166 16.62 8.92 11.26
CA LYS A 166 17.27 8.34 12.46
C LYS A 166 16.36 8.43 13.69
N LYS A 167 15.05 8.27 13.47
CA LYS A 167 13.94 8.40 14.44
C LYS A 167 13.63 9.83 14.92
N GLU A 168 14.27 10.87 14.36
CA GLU A 168 13.81 12.25 14.56
C GLU A 168 12.38 12.42 14.03
N ARG A 169 11.62 13.33 14.62
CA ARG A 169 10.24 13.61 14.17
C ARG A 169 10.23 14.42 12.89
N VAL A 170 9.33 14.04 11.99
CA VAL A 170 9.01 14.88 10.83
C VAL A 170 8.34 16.17 11.32
N THR A 171 8.70 17.30 10.70
CA THR A 171 8.14 18.62 11.04
C THR A 171 6.61 18.61 11.03
N PRO A 172 5.96 19.24 12.02
CA PRO A 172 4.49 19.37 12.03
C PRO A 172 3.93 20.15 10.83
N ALA A 173 4.79 20.94 10.14
CA ALA A 173 4.42 21.67 8.94
C ALA A 173 4.33 20.78 7.68
N ALA A 174 4.71 19.51 7.77
CA ALA A 174 4.65 18.59 6.63
C ALA A 174 3.19 18.28 6.25
N LEU A 175 2.92 18.26 4.94
CA LEU A 175 1.63 17.88 4.37
C LEU A 175 1.55 16.36 4.25
N MET A 176 0.71 15.75 5.06
CA MET A 176 0.57 14.29 5.11
C MET A 176 -0.27 13.75 3.97
N GLN A 177 0.22 12.69 3.32
CA GLN A 177 -0.43 12.03 2.18
C GLN A 177 -0.75 10.57 2.51
N ALA A 178 -1.94 10.12 2.10
CA ALA A 178 -2.42 8.76 2.35
C ALA A 178 -1.77 7.70 1.45
N SER A 179 -1.20 8.08 0.30
CA SER A 179 -0.65 7.14 -0.68
C SER A 179 0.59 7.68 -1.40
N ASN A 180 1.37 6.78 -2.04
CA ASN A 180 2.46 7.20 -2.93
C ASN A 180 1.92 8.05 -4.11
N GLY A 181 0.79 7.66 -4.69
CA GLY A 181 0.19 8.42 -5.79
C GLY A 181 -0.19 9.85 -5.42
N THR A 182 -0.70 10.09 -4.20
CA THR A 182 -1.00 11.45 -3.74
C THR A 182 0.27 12.26 -3.44
N VAL A 183 1.37 11.60 -3.02
CA VAL A 183 2.68 12.27 -2.92
C VAL A 183 3.15 12.74 -4.30
N VAL A 184 3.12 11.87 -5.31
CA VAL A 184 3.48 12.22 -6.70
C VAL A 184 2.68 13.43 -7.17
N GLN A 185 1.36 13.41 -7.01
CA GLN A 185 0.49 14.52 -7.41
C GLN A 185 0.79 15.82 -6.65
N ALA A 186 1.05 15.74 -5.34
CA ALA A 186 1.36 16.93 -4.54
C ALA A 186 2.70 17.56 -4.97
N VAL A 187 3.71 16.75 -5.23
CA VAL A 187 5.03 17.22 -5.71
C VAL A 187 4.92 17.79 -7.12
N ALA A 188 4.22 17.12 -8.02
CA ALA A 188 4.04 17.58 -9.40
C ALA A 188 3.34 18.96 -9.49
N LYS A 189 2.43 19.27 -8.56
CA LYS A 189 1.67 20.52 -8.53
C LYS A 189 2.39 21.68 -7.82
N ASN A 190 3.52 21.43 -7.18
CA ASN A 190 4.20 22.45 -6.37
C ASN A 190 5.71 22.39 -6.59
N LYS A 191 6.26 23.40 -7.28
CA LYS A 191 7.70 23.50 -7.60
C LYS A 191 8.61 23.56 -6.36
N ASN A 192 8.06 23.93 -5.22
CA ASN A 192 8.79 24.01 -3.96
C ASN A 192 8.68 22.73 -3.11
N ALA A 193 7.94 21.73 -3.59
CA ALA A 193 7.71 20.51 -2.83
C ALA A 193 8.85 19.51 -2.94
N ILE A 194 9.03 18.78 -1.84
CA ILE A 194 9.80 17.53 -1.77
C ILE A 194 8.96 16.46 -1.12
N GLY A 195 8.95 15.27 -1.71
CA GLY A 195 8.29 14.09 -1.19
C GLY A 195 9.20 12.87 -1.20
N TYR A 196 8.69 11.71 -0.80
CA TYR A 196 9.33 10.41 -0.99
C TYR A 196 8.29 9.35 -1.35
N ILE A 197 8.69 8.42 -2.21
CA ILE A 197 7.83 7.36 -2.76
C ILE A 197 8.61 6.04 -2.85
N GLY A 198 7.91 4.93 -3.01
CA GLY A 198 8.53 3.69 -3.47
C GLY A 198 8.89 3.77 -4.95
N LEU A 199 9.97 3.11 -5.33
CA LEU A 199 10.54 3.13 -6.70
C LEU A 199 9.50 2.80 -7.78
N GLY A 200 8.53 1.93 -7.47
CA GLY A 200 7.45 1.55 -8.40
C GLY A 200 6.54 2.68 -8.85
N TYR A 201 6.62 3.87 -8.23
CA TYR A 201 5.89 5.08 -8.61
C TYR A 201 6.73 6.10 -9.37
N LEU A 202 8.02 5.83 -9.56
CA LEU A 202 8.89 6.70 -10.34
C LEU A 202 8.60 6.44 -11.82
N ASP A 203 7.97 7.41 -12.47
CA ASP A 203 7.78 7.39 -13.93
C ASP A 203 9.11 7.73 -14.61
N LYS A 204 9.38 7.04 -15.71
CA LYS A 204 10.58 7.26 -16.55
C LYS A 204 10.31 8.22 -17.72
N SER A 205 9.08 8.76 -17.82
CA SER A 205 8.69 9.72 -18.86
C SER A 205 9.17 11.13 -18.56
#